data_bde637b3c6460c5557e4b841c516b99f
#
_entry.id   bde637b3c6460c5557e4b841c516b99f
#
_cell.length_a   1.000
_cell.length_b   1.000
_cell.length_c   1.000
_cell.angle_alpha   90.00
_cell.angle_beta   90.00
_cell.angle_gamma   90.00
#
_symmetry.space_group_name_H-M   'P 1'
#
loop_
_entity.id
_entity.type
_entity.pdbx_description
1 polymer ?
#
loop_
_entity_poly.entity_id
_entity_poly.type
_entity_poly.pdbx_seq_one_letter_code
_entity_poly.pdbx_strand_id
1 'polypeptide(L)'
;AAAERTGERAIVHLKADTGLGRNGATAADWPALVTRAVCLEASGLITVEGIFSHLAVADEPTRAETAQQLDTLDTFVAQAREAGLAPKIVHLANSPATLTASLEGWDTEERLLGDGVRCGLALYGLSPLPEVTAEDLGLKPVMTVGSYIAAVKEVPAGQGVSYGLR
;
A
#
# COMPACT_ATOMS: atom_id res chain seq x y z
N ALA A 1 13.48 -6.52 -22.25
CA ALA A 1 14.30 -5.32 -22.58
C ALA A 1 15.47 -5.08 -21.61
N ALA A 2 15.26 -4.78 -20.31
CA ALA A 2 16.38 -4.54 -19.38
C ALA A 2 17.15 -5.86 -19.10
N ALA A 3 16.46 -6.90 -18.65
CA ALA A 3 17.04 -8.21 -18.38
C ALA A 3 17.78 -8.80 -19.59
N GLU A 4 17.25 -8.62 -20.79
CA GLU A 4 17.92 -9.05 -22.02
C GLU A 4 19.24 -8.30 -22.27
N ARG A 5 19.29 -7.01 -21.95
CA ARG A 5 20.50 -6.19 -22.16
C ARG A 5 21.59 -6.47 -21.13
N THR A 6 21.20 -6.75 -19.89
CA THR A 6 22.15 -7.01 -18.79
C THR A 6 22.55 -8.47 -18.69
N GLY A 7 21.78 -9.38 -19.26
CA GLY A 7 21.93 -10.81 -19.07
C GLY A 7 21.50 -11.30 -17.68
N GLU A 8 20.90 -10.42 -16.86
CA GLU A 8 20.45 -10.73 -15.51
C GLU A 8 18.94 -10.99 -15.46
N ARG A 9 18.52 -11.96 -14.66
CA ARG A 9 17.11 -12.25 -14.44
C ARG A 9 16.52 -11.20 -13.49
N ALA A 10 15.43 -10.56 -13.90
CA ALA A 10 14.73 -9.60 -13.05
C ALA A 10 13.79 -10.32 -12.08
N ILE A 11 13.85 -9.97 -10.80
CA ILE A 11 12.86 -10.39 -9.79
C ILE A 11 11.73 -9.37 -9.80
N VAL A 12 10.49 -9.83 -9.97
CA VAL A 12 9.33 -8.96 -10.13
C VAL A 12 8.16 -9.38 -9.26
N HIS A 13 7.34 -8.40 -8.88
CA HIS A 13 6.02 -8.62 -8.32
C HIS A 13 4.96 -8.16 -9.32
N LEU A 14 3.95 -8.98 -9.54
CA LEU A 14 2.80 -8.61 -10.37
C LEU A 14 1.81 -7.80 -9.52
N LYS A 15 1.38 -6.67 -10.04
CA LYS A 15 0.41 -5.84 -9.35
C LYS A 15 -0.99 -6.05 -9.89
N ALA A 16 -1.90 -6.45 -9.00
CA ALA A 16 -3.33 -6.58 -9.24
C ALA A 16 -4.08 -5.30 -8.84
N ASP A 17 -5.01 -4.84 -9.65
CA ASP A 17 -6.01 -3.85 -9.23
C ASP A 17 -7.25 -4.59 -8.74
N THR A 18 -7.42 -4.64 -7.44
CA THR A 18 -8.54 -5.29 -6.77
C THR A 18 -9.66 -4.34 -6.39
N GLY A 19 -9.58 -3.06 -6.83
CA GLY A 19 -10.63 -2.09 -6.57
C GLY A 19 -10.16 -0.68 -6.18
N LEU A 20 -8.84 -0.44 -6.06
CA LEU A 20 -8.34 0.92 -5.81
C LEU A 20 -8.45 1.83 -7.05
N GLY A 21 -8.36 1.27 -8.27
CA GLY A 21 -8.51 2.01 -9.52
C GLY A 21 -7.37 2.96 -9.85
N ARG A 22 -6.19 2.80 -9.22
CA ARG A 22 -5.05 3.70 -9.41
C ARG A 22 -4.02 3.16 -10.40
N ASN A 23 -3.66 1.90 -10.27
CA ASN A 23 -2.75 1.17 -11.14
C ASN A 23 -2.79 -0.33 -10.81
N GLY A 24 -2.16 -1.16 -11.65
CA GLY A 24 -2.24 -2.62 -11.59
C GLY A 24 -3.10 -3.18 -12.71
N ALA A 25 -3.04 -4.50 -12.93
CA ALA A 25 -3.88 -5.18 -13.90
C ALA A 25 -5.29 -5.37 -13.35
N THR A 26 -6.27 -4.93 -14.11
CA THR A 26 -7.70 -5.18 -13.82
C THR A 26 -8.05 -6.65 -14.04
N ALA A 27 -9.25 -7.06 -13.62
CA ALA A 27 -9.74 -8.42 -13.89
C ALA A 27 -9.74 -8.77 -15.39
N ALA A 28 -9.96 -7.79 -16.26
CA ALA A 28 -9.91 -7.98 -17.70
C ALA A 28 -8.49 -8.17 -18.23
N ASP A 29 -7.51 -7.49 -17.63
CA ASP A 29 -6.11 -7.50 -18.09
C ASP A 29 -5.27 -8.60 -17.41
N TRP A 30 -5.72 -9.11 -16.26
CA TRP A 30 -4.98 -10.06 -15.45
C TRP A 30 -4.58 -11.33 -16.18
N PRO A 31 -5.46 -12.01 -16.96
CA PRO A 31 -5.08 -13.21 -17.71
C PRO A 31 -3.96 -12.96 -18.72
N ALA A 32 -3.99 -11.82 -19.41
CA ALA A 32 -2.96 -11.47 -20.38
C ALA A 32 -1.61 -11.18 -19.70
N LEU A 33 -1.62 -10.49 -18.55
CA LEU A 33 -0.43 -10.25 -17.75
C LEU A 33 0.19 -11.54 -17.25
N VAL A 34 -0.62 -12.46 -16.70
CA VAL A 34 -0.17 -13.77 -16.20
C VAL A 34 0.44 -14.60 -17.33
N THR A 35 -0.25 -14.70 -18.47
CA THR A 35 0.27 -15.41 -19.65
C THR A 35 1.63 -14.86 -20.06
N ARG A 36 1.76 -13.54 -20.11
CA ARG A 36 3.03 -12.90 -20.46
C ARG A 36 4.13 -13.18 -19.42
N ALA A 37 3.79 -13.17 -18.15
CA ALA A 37 4.71 -13.45 -17.05
C ALA A 37 5.24 -14.91 -17.13
N VAL A 38 4.35 -15.89 -17.36
CA VAL A 38 4.74 -17.31 -17.57
C VAL A 38 5.72 -17.45 -18.72
N CYS A 39 5.46 -16.84 -19.88
CA CYS A 39 6.37 -16.87 -21.02
C CYS A 39 7.74 -16.26 -20.71
N LEU A 40 7.78 -15.13 -19.99
CA LEU A 40 9.02 -14.46 -19.62
C LEU A 40 9.81 -15.24 -18.55
N GLU A 41 9.12 -15.89 -17.62
CA GLU A 41 9.75 -16.73 -16.60
C GLU A 41 10.36 -18.00 -17.26
N ALA A 42 9.61 -18.64 -18.17
CA ALA A 42 10.09 -19.78 -18.94
C ALA A 42 11.31 -19.44 -19.82
N SER A 43 11.41 -18.20 -20.32
CA SER A 43 12.57 -17.73 -21.07
C SER A 43 13.76 -17.31 -20.18
N GLY A 44 13.63 -17.38 -18.86
CA GLY A 44 14.67 -17.02 -17.91
C GLY A 44 14.88 -15.51 -17.71
N LEU A 45 14.04 -14.68 -18.28
CA LEU A 45 14.17 -13.21 -18.21
C LEU A 45 13.69 -12.61 -16.89
N ILE A 46 12.69 -13.27 -16.26
CA ILE A 46 12.15 -12.81 -14.96
C ILE A 46 11.99 -13.98 -14.00
N THR A 47 11.80 -13.66 -12.73
CA THR A 47 11.20 -14.54 -11.71
C THR A 47 10.05 -13.76 -11.09
N VAL A 48 8.85 -14.33 -11.09
CA VAL A 48 7.70 -13.77 -10.39
C VAL A 48 7.79 -14.18 -8.92
N GLU A 49 8.38 -13.31 -8.10
CA GLU A 49 8.55 -13.55 -6.66
C GLU A 49 7.27 -13.31 -5.89
N GLY A 50 6.43 -12.38 -6.34
CA GLY A 50 5.21 -12.07 -5.61
C GLY A 50 4.07 -11.50 -6.44
N ILE A 51 2.92 -11.43 -5.79
CA ILE A 51 1.72 -10.76 -6.27
C ILE A 51 1.27 -9.78 -5.19
N PHE A 52 0.83 -8.58 -5.58
CA PHE A 52 0.35 -7.61 -4.61
C PHE A 52 -0.80 -6.75 -5.12
N SER A 53 -1.54 -6.20 -4.17
CA SER A 53 -2.54 -5.18 -4.42
C SER A 53 -2.40 -4.01 -3.43
N HIS A 54 -3.39 -3.12 -3.36
CA HIS A 54 -3.44 -2.02 -2.41
C HIS A 54 -4.88 -1.77 -1.98
N LEU A 55 -5.10 -1.70 -0.68
CA LEU A 55 -6.42 -1.49 -0.09
C LEU A 55 -6.86 -0.04 -0.24
N ALA A 56 -8.12 0.15 -0.57
CA ALA A 56 -8.70 1.46 -0.82
C ALA A 56 -9.24 2.13 0.45
N VAL A 57 -9.81 1.33 1.37
CA VAL A 57 -10.58 1.82 2.52
C VAL A 57 -10.27 1.06 3.82
N ALA A 58 -9.02 0.62 3.99
CA ALA A 58 -8.60 -0.10 5.19
C ALA A 58 -8.56 0.78 6.46
N ASP A 59 -8.68 2.09 6.32
CA ASP A 59 -8.89 3.08 7.38
C ASP A 59 -10.34 3.15 7.87
N GLU A 60 -11.26 2.49 7.16
CA GLU A 60 -12.67 2.36 7.51
C GLU A 60 -13.02 0.87 7.74
N PRO A 61 -12.72 0.28 8.92
CA PRO A 61 -12.80 -1.18 9.14
C PRO A 61 -14.18 -1.80 8.90
N THR A 62 -15.24 -1.03 9.02
CA THR A 62 -16.63 -1.50 8.81
C THR A 62 -17.04 -1.61 7.34
N ARG A 63 -16.20 -1.16 6.43
CA ARG A 63 -16.47 -1.17 4.99
C ARG A 63 -16.22 -2.56 4.39
N ALA A 64 -17.22 -3.05 3.65
CA ALA A 64 -17.17 -4.36 3.01
C ALA A 64 -16.16 -4.45 1.86
N GLU A 65 -15.74 -3.31 1.30
CA GLU A 65 -14.84 -3.25 0.14
C GLU A 65 -13.46 -3.85 0.44
N THR A 66 -12.99 -3.78 1.69
CA THR A 66 -11.73 -4.44 2.08
C THR A 66 -11.83 -5.95 1.92
N ALA A 67 -12.91 -6.58 2.38
CA ALA A 67 -13.14 -8.02 2.19
C ALA A 67 -13.27 -8.39 0.71
N GLN A 68 -13.98 -7.59 -0.07
CA GLN A 68 -14.12 -7.78 -1.52
C GLN A 68 -12.76 -7.71 -2.25
N GLN A 69 -11.89 -6.79 -1.82
CA GLN A 69 -10.53 -6.68 -2.38
C GLN A 69 -9.67 -7.89 -2.04
N LEU A 70 -9.82 -8.45 -0.82
CA LEU A 70 -9.16 -9.69 -0.41
C LEU A 70 -9.61 -10.88 -1.27
N ASP A 71 -10.92 -11.07 -1.45
CA ASP A 71 -11.48 -12.16 -2.26
C ASP A 71 -11.05 -12.06 -3.72
N THR A 72 -10.98 -10.84 -4.24
CA THR A 72 -10.49 -10.58 -5.60
C THR A 72 -9.00 -10.93 -5.72
N LEU A 73 -8.19 -10.58 -4.72
CA LEU A 73 -6.76 -10.91 -4.71
C LEU A 73 -6.54 -12.41 -4.65
N ASP A 74 -7.27 -13.13 -3.79
CA ASP A 74 -7.20 -14.59 -3.69
C ASP A 74 -7.51 -15.24 -5.03
N THR A 75 -8.54 -14.76 -5.73
CA THR A 75 -8.90 -15.23 -7.09
C THR A 75 -7.74 -15.01 -8.07
N PHE A 76 -7.12 -13.84 -8.07
CA PHE A 76 -6.01 -13.52 -8.97
C PHE A 76 -4.77 -14.37 -8.68
N VAL A 77 -4.47 -14.59 -7.39
CA VAL A 77 -3.36 -15.47 -6.98
C VAL A 77 -3.63 -16.91 -7.41
N ALA A 78 -4.85 -17.42 -7.24
CA ALA A 78 -5.23 -18.76 -7.70
C ALA A 78 -5.03 -18.90 -9.22
N GLN A 79 -5.54 -17.95 -10.01
CA GLN A 79 -5.36 -17.94 -11.47
C GLN A 79 -3.88 -17.93 -11.89
N ALA A 80 -3.04 -17.16 -11.20
CA ALA A 80 -1.62 -17.11 -11.48
C ALA A 80 -0.93 -18.45 -11.18
N ARG A 81 -1.30 -19.10 -10.07
CA ARG A 81 -0.79 -20.43 -9.70
C ARG A 81 -1.25 -21.53 -10.67
N GLU A 82 -2.51 -21.50 -11.07
CA GLU A 82 -3.06 -22.43 -12.09
C GLU A 82 -2.35 -22.28 -13.43
N ALA A 83 -1.92 -21.07 -13.78
CA ALA A 83 -1.13 -20.81 -15.00
C ALA A 83 0.33 -21.26 -14.89
N GLY A 84 0.79 -21.73 -13.72
CA GLY A 84 2.14 -22.25 -13.50
C GLY A 84 3.12 -21.30 -12.83
N LEU A 85 2.70 -20.10 -12.40
CA LEU A 85 3.53 -19.24 -11.57
C LEU A 85 3.54 -19.74 -10.11
N ALA A 86 4.66 -19.51 -9.41
CA ALA A 86 4.84 -19.90 -8.00
C ALA A 86 5.24 -18.70 -7.11
N PRO A 87 4.38 -17.68 -7.00
CA PRO A 87 4.70 -16.53 -6.17
C PRO A 87 4.83 -16.95 -4.70
N LYS A 88 5.93 -16.53 -4.07
CA LYS A 88 6.24 -16.81 -2.66
C LYS A 88 5.66 -15.78 -1.72
N ILE A 89 5.42 -14.58 -2.21
CA ILE A 89 5.01 -13.44 -1.41
C ILE A 89 3.71 -12.87 -1.99
N VAL A 90 2.66 -12.84 -1.16
CA VAL A 90 1.40 -12.14 -1.45
C VAL A 90 1.22 -11.05 -0.41
N HIS A 91 1.08 -9.79 -0.84
CA HIS A 91 0.99 -8.69 0.10
C HIS A 91 0.07 -7.56 -0.40
N LEU A 92 -0.69 -6.99 0.50
CA LEU A 92 -1.60 -5.87 0.19
C LEU A 92 -1.72 -4.85 1.32
N ALA A 93 -1.37 -5.21 2.58
CA ALA A 93 -1.53 -4.34 3.74
C ALA A 93 -0.76 -3.03 3.60
N ASN A 94 -1.48 -1.93 3.76
CA ASN A 94 -0.97 -0.58 3.96
C ASN A 94 -0.93 -0.24 5.47
N SER A 95 -0.59 1.00 5.85
CA SER A 95 -0.52 1.39 7.26
C SER A 95 -1.81 1.15 8.04
N PRO A 96 -3.02 1.55 7.56
CA PRO A 96 -4.24 1.24 8.30
C PRO A 96 -4.45 -0.26 8.45
N ALA A 97 -4.37 -1.05 7.37
CA ALA A 97 -4.55 -2.50 7.46
C ALA A 97 -3.56 -3.16 8.42
N THR A 98 -2.31 -2.73 8.43
CA THR A 98 -1.29 -3.27 9.35
C THR A 98 -1.62 -3.01 10.81
N LEU A 99 -2.14 -1.81 11.12
CA LEU A 99 -2.45 -1.42 12.50
C LEU A 99 -3.81 -1.92 12.97
N THR A 100 -4.77 -2.10 12.06
CA THR A 100 -6.09 -2.62 12.40
C THR A 100 -6.16 -4.13 12.46
N ALA A 101 -5.23 -4.84 11.82
CA ALA A 101 -5.21 -6.30 11.82
C ALA A 101 -5.20 -6.90 13.23
N SER A 102 -4.57 -6.21 14.19
CA SER A 102 -4.51 -6.62 15.60
C SER A 102 -5.67 -6.11 16.47
N LEU A 103 -6.57 -5.30 15.92
CA LEU A 103 -7.74 -4.80 16.65
C LEU A 103 -8.87 -5.85 16.64
N GLU A 104 -9.59 -5.96 17.76
CA GLU A 104 -10.71 -6.89 17.87
C GLU A 104 -11.77 -6.66 16.78
N GLY A 105 -12.24 -7.73 16.15
CA GLY A 105 -13.32 -7.71 15.16
C GLY A 105 -12.91 -7.95 13.71
N TRP A 106 -11.64 -8.18 13.40
CA TRP A 106 -11.19 -8.60 12.08
C TRP A 106 -10.97 -10.12 12.03
N ASP A 107 -11.94 -10.88 11.53
CA ASP A 107 -11.82 -12.34 11.30
C ASP A 107 -10.80 -12.71 10.20
N THR A 108 -10.03 -11.73 9.71
CA THR A 108 -9.21 -11.86 8.52
C THR A 108 -7.77 -11.35 8.71
N GLU A 109 -7.28 -11.32 9.97
CA GLU A 109 -5.95 -10.79 10.29
C GLU A 109 -4.85 -11.37 9.39
N GLU A 110 -4.78 -12.69 9.29
CA GLU A 110 -3.78 -13.38 8.48
C GLU A 110 -3.89 -13.03 6.99
N ARG A 111 -5.11 -13.02 6.44
CA ARG A 111 -5.37 -12.63 5.04
C ARG A 111 -5.05 -11.16 4.80
N LEU A 112 -5.33 -10.30 5.77
CA LEU A 112 -5.11 -8.86 5.66
C LEU A 112 -3.62 -8.51 5.64
N LEU A 113 -2.82 -9.14 6.49
CA LEU A 113 -1.37 -8.94 6.57
C LEU A 113 -0.64 -9.63 5.40
N GLY A 114 -1.10 -10.82 5.00
CA GLY A 114 -0.43 -11.64 4.00
C GLY A 114 1.01 -11.98 4.42
N ASP A 115 1.89 -12.12 3.44
CA ASP A 115 3.31 -12.43 3.68
C ASP A 115 4.16 -11.18 3.96
N GLY A 116 3.56 -9.99 3.96
CA GLY A 116 4.29 -8.75 4.23
C GLY A 116 3.43 -7.50 4.20
N VAL A 117 3.93 -6.47 4.86
CA VAL A 117 3.25 -5.18 5.00
C VAL A 117 4.03 -4.05 4.33
N ARG A 118 3.32 -3.02 3.89
CA ARG A 118 3.92 -1.83 3.27
C ARG A 118 3.45 -0.59 4.00
N CYS A 119 4.00 -0.39 5.21
CA CYS A 119 3.72 0.78 6.01
C CYS A 119 4.32 2.04 5.36
N GLY A 120 3.52 3.08 5.23
CA GLY A 120 3.93 4.41 4.81
C GLY A 120 3.73 5.39 5.96
N LEU A 121 2.49 5.88 6.14
CA LEU A 121 2.15 6.92 7.11
C LEU A 121 2.55 6.54 8.54
N ALA A 122 2.34 5.29 8.95
CA ALA A 122 2.70 4.80 10.28
C ALA A 122 4.21 4.89 10.57
N LEU A 123 5.07 4.72 9.56
CA LEU A 123 6.52 4.87 9.73
C LEU A 123 6.96 6.31 10.07
N TYR A 124 6.13 7.30 9.73
CA TYR A 124 6.35 8.69 10.11
C TYR A 124 5.75 9.04 11.47
N GLY A 125 5.17 8.06 12.17
CA GLY A 125 4.57 8.27 13.47
C GLY A 125 3.21 8.97 13.42
N LEU A 126 2.50 8.85 12.31
CA LEU A 126 1.18 9.42 12.10
C LEU A 126 0.11 8.32 12.10
N SER A 127 -0.99 8.56 12.80
CA SER A 127 -2.13 7.64 12.74
C SER A 127 -2.75 7.65 11.35
N PRO A 128 -2.96 6.48 10.73
CA PRO A 128 -3.72 6.36 9.50
C PRO A 128 -5.23 6.20 9.75
N LEU A 129 -5.67 6.17 11.01
CA LEU A 129 -7.06 5.95 11.41
C LEU A 129 -7.67 7.26 11.88
N PRO A 130 -8.85 7.66 11.36
CA PRO A 130 -9.43 8.98 11.63
C PRO A 130 -9.70 9.27 13.12
N GLU A 131 -10.12 8.24 13.88
CA GLU A 131 -10.57 8.41 15.27
C GLU A 131 -9.59 7.83 16.32
N VAL A 132 -8.43 7.38 15.89
CA VAL A 132 -7.40 6.79 16.76
C VAL A 132 -6.14 7.64 16.71
N THR A 133 -5.68 8.10 17.84
CA THR A 133 -4.48 8.96 17.87
C THR A 133 -3.20 8.14 17.63
N ALA A 134 -2.12 8.82 17.24
CA ALA A 134 -0.81 8.17 17.12
C ALA A 134 -0.32 7.60 18.46
N GLU A 135 -0.65 8.25 19.57
CA GLU A 135 -0.29 7.80 20.92
C GLU A 135 -1.02 6.50 21.30
N ASP A 136 -2.33 6.39 20.98
CA ASP A 136 -3.11 5.16 21.20
C ASP A 136 -2.54 3.95 20.45
N LEU A 137 -1.91 4.21 19.30
CA LEU A 137 -1.24 3.20 18.47
C LEU A 137 0.22 2.97 18.84
N GLY A 138 0.74 3.65 19.88
CA GLY A 138 2.15 3.60 20.28
C GLY A 138 3.12 4.20 19.25
N LEU A 139 2.62 4.99 18.31
CA LEU A 139 3.42 5.63 17.26
C LEU A 139 4.08 6.90 17.82
N LYS A 140 5.29 7.19 17.32
CA LYS A 140 6.05 8.40 17.68
C LYS A 140 6.43 9.17 16.42
N PRO A 141 6.17 10.50 16.35
CA PRO A 141 6.62 11.34 15.25
C PRO A 141 8.12 11.23 15.02
N VAL A 142 8.54 11.00 13.77
CA VAL A 142 9.96 10.87 13.40
C VAL A 142 10.52 12.15 12.79
N MET A 143 9.67 13.14 12.50
CA MET A 143 10.08 14.41 11.92
C MET A 143 9.83 15.57 12.90
N THR A 144 10.79 16.48 12.95
CA THR A 144 10.66 17.77 13.63
C THR A 144 10.95 18.86 12.60
N VAL A 145 10.02 19.82 12.48
CA VAL A 145 10.23 21.04 11.68
C VAL A 145 10.53 22.18 12.62
N GLY A 146 11.67 22.80 12.44
CA GLY A 146 12.12 23.92 13.26
C GLY A 146 12.57 25.10 12.40
N SER A 147 12.47 26.29 12.98
CA SER A 147 12.98 27.52 12.37
C SER A 147 13.42 28.50 13.47
N TYR A 148 14.22 29.48 13.07
CA TYR A 148 14.56 30.60 13.92
C TYR A 148 13.63 31.76 13.64
N ILE A 149 13.29 32.54 14.71
CA ILE A 149 12.57 33.78 14.57
C ILE A 149 13.50 34.82 13.91
N ALA A 150 13.16 35.24 12.68
CA ALA A 150 13.95 36.21 11.93
C ALA A 150 13.62 37.66 12.30
N ALA A 151 12.40 37.96 12.73
CA ALA A 151 11.97 39.29 13.13
C ALA A 151 10.82 39.24 14.15
N VAL A 152 10.86 40.15 15.10
CA VAL A 152 9.75 40.40 16.02
C VAL A 152 9.45 41.89 15.98
N LYS A 153 8.19 42.28 15.84
CA LYS A 153 7.73 43.65 15.90
C LYS A 153 6.38 43.77 16.60
N GLU A 154 6.16 44.91 17.23
CA GLU A 154 4.87 45.24 17.77
C GLU A 154 3.96 45.74 16.66
N VAL A 155 2.69 45.36 16.71
CA VAL A 155 1.65 45.80 15.79
C VAL A 155 0.54 46.44 16.61
N PRO A 156 0.09 47.67 16.26
CA PRO A 156 -0.99 48.36 16.99
C PRO A 156 -2.29 47.55 17.00
N ALA A 157 -3.06 47.70 18.08
CA ALA A 157 -4.37 47.07 18.17
C ALA A 157 -5.25 47.50 17.00
N GLY A 158 -5.92 46.51 16.34
CA GLY A 158 -6.76 46.73 15.17
C GLY A 158 -6.03 46.78 13.81
N GLN A 159 -4.70 46.73 13.83
CA GLN A 159 -3.94 46.55 12.57
C GLN A 159 -3.93 45.07 12.14
N GLY A 160 -4.39 44.81 10.94
CA GLY A 160 -4.30 43.46 10.36
C GLY A 160 -2.85 43.04 10.03
N VAL A 161 -2.58 41.74 9.98
CA VAL A 161 -1.25 41.16 9.77
C VAL A 161 -1.25 40.30 8.51
N SER A 162 -0.17 40.43 7.70
CA SER A 162 0.10 39.60 6.51
C SER A 162 -1.03 39.65 5.47
N TYR A 163 -1.07 38.64 4.59
CA TYR A 163 -2.07 38.61 3.52
C TYR A 163 -3.51 38.43 4.08
N GLY A 164 -4.42 39.24 3.53
CA GLY A 164 -5.81 39.27 3.97
C GLY A 164 -6.05 40.07 5.26
N LEU A 165 -5.00 40.67 5.87
CA LEU A 165 -5.07 41.53 7.04
C LEU A 165 -5.93 40.97 8.20
N ARG A 166 -5.78 39.69 8.50
CA ARG A 166 -6.50 38.98 9.57
C ARG A 166 -5.74 39.04 10.89
#